data_7da8cfcfa027807527ca7165c3469182
#
_entry.id   7da8cfcfa027807527ca7165c3469182
#
_cell.length_a   1.000
_cell.length_b   1.000
_cell.length_c   1.000
_cell.angle_alpha   90.00
_cell.angle_beta   90.00
_cell.angle_gamma   90.00
#
_symmetry.space_group_name_H-M   'P 1'
#
loop_
_entity.id
_entity.type
_entity.pdbx_description
1 polymer ?
#
loop_
_entity_poly.entity_id
_entity_poly.type
_entity_poly.pdbx_seq_one_letter_code
_entity_poly.pdbx_strand_id
1 'polypeptide(L)' 'MAPRILYVVTEDWYFLSHRLPMARAAEAAGYEVHVAARLKDGRAGIEKEGFTPHALH' A
#
# COMPACT_ATOMS: atom_id res chain seq x y z
N MET A 1 -14.91 5.94 -12.39
CA MET A 1 -14.18 6.21 -11.12
C MET A 1 -13.72 4.89 -10.54
N ALA A 2 -12.43 4.77 -10.23
CA ALA A 2 -11.89 3.52 -9.70
C ALA A 2 -12.29 3.32 -8.23
N PRO A 3 -12.70 2.11 -7.84
CA PRO A 3 -12.92 1.81 -6.43
C PRO A 3 -11.61 1.87 -5.67
N ARG A 4 -11.67 2.17 -4.38
CA ARG A 4 -10.51 2.27 -3.52
C ARG A 4 -10.42 1.07 -2.59
N ILE A 5 -9.20 0.61 -2.34
CA ILE A 5 -8.95 -0.41 -1.34
C ILE A 5 -7.87 0.09 -0.39
N LEU A 6 -8.09 -0.10 0.91
CA LEU A 6 -7.14 0.32 1.94
C LEU A 6 -6.61 -0.89 2.67
N TYR A 7 -5.29 -1.06 2.62
CA TYR A 7 -4.60 -2.06 3.43
C TYR A 7 -4.11 -1.39 4.70
N VAL A 8 -4.48 -1.91 5.85
CA VAL A 8 -4.03 -1.42 7.14
C VAL A 8 -3.05 -2.42 7.72
N VAL A 9 -1.80 -2.01 7.86
CA VAL A 9 -0.75 -2.86 8.42
C VAL A 9 0.02 -2.06 9.46
N THR A 10 0.70 -2.76 10.38
CA THR A 10 1.42 -2.09 11.45
C THR A 10 2.64 -1.36 10.93
N GLU A 11 3.45 -2.01 10.10
CA GLU A 11 4.72 -1.48 9.62
C GLU A 11 4.78 -1.48 8.10
N ASP A 12 5.36 -0.44 7.52
CA ASP A 12 5.50 -0.30 6.08
C ASP A 12 6.32 -1.42 5.45
N TRP A 13 7.40 -1.85 6.11
CA TRP A 13 8.23 -2.94 5.58
C TRP A 13 7.45 -4.25 5.51
N TYR A 14 6.52 -4.47 6.44
CA TYR A 14 5.69 -5.67 6.44
C TYR A 14 4.81 -5.71 5.20
N PHE A 15 4.19 -4.58 4.87
CA PHE A 15 3.40 -4.48 3.65
C PHE A 15 4.25 -4.81 2.42
N LEU A 16 5.42 -4.18 2.31
CA LEU A 16 6.29 -4.38 1.16
C LEU A 16 6.81 -5.82 1.06
N SER A 17 7.03 -6.49 2.20
CA SER A 17 7.54 -7.86 2.21
C SER A 17 6.46 -8.90 1.96
N HIS A 18 5.24 -8.68 2.43
CA HIS A 18 4.23 -9.75 2.50
C HIS A 18 2.95 -9.46 1.73
N ARG A 19 2.64 -8.22 1.43
CA ARG A 19 1.35 -7.85 0.85
C ARG A 19 1.41 -7.31 -0.58
N LEU A 20 2.59 -7.10 -1.11
CA LEU A 20 2.72 -6.54 -2.46
C LEU A 20 2.00 -7.36 -3.53
N PRO A 21 2.11 -8.69 -3.56
CA PRO A 21 1.41 -9.45 -4.61
C PRO A 21 -0.09 -9.22 -4.60
N MET A 22 -0.70 -9.16 -3.42
CA MET A 22 -2.13 -8.90 -3.28
C MET A 22 -2.48 -7.49 -3.73
N ALA A 23 -1.67 -6.51 -3.34
CA ALA A 23 -1.91 -5.12 -3.70
C ALA A 23 -1.74 -4.89 -5.19
N ARG A 24 -0.75 -5.50 -5.79
CA ARG A 24 -0.53 -5.43 -7.24
C ARG A 24 -1.69 -6.06 -8.00
N ALA A 25 -2.21 -7.18 -7.50
CA ALA A 25 -3.36 -7.83 -8.12
C ALA A 25 -4.61 -6.94 -8.03
N ALA A 26 -4.81 -6.27 -6.90
CA ALA A 26 -5.92 -5.34 -6.73
C ALA A 26 -5.80 -4.17 -7.71
N GLU A 27 -4.61 -3.61 -7.86
CA GLU A 27 -4.38 -2.52 -8.80
C GLU A 27 -4.65 -2.97 -10.24
N ALA A 28 -4.18 -4.17 -10.59
CA ALA A 28 -4.43 -4.73 -11.92
C ALA A 28 -5.91 -4.96 -12.18
N ALA A 29 -6.69 -5.19 -11.13
CA ALA A 29 -8.14 -5.34 -11.23
C ALA A 29 -8.88 -4.00 -11.27
N GLY A 30 -8.17 -2.88 -11.21
CA GLY A 30 -8.76 -1.55 -11.35
C GLY A 30 -8.98 -0.82 -10.04
N TYR A 31 -8.46 -1.33 -8.93
CA TYR A 31 -8.58 -0.63 -7.64
C TYR A 31 -7.50 0.43 -7.47
N GLU A 32 -7.87 1.53 -6.82
CA GLU A 32 -6.90 2.51 -6.35
C GLU A 32 -6.41 2.04 -4.98
N VAL A 33 -5.12 1.72 -4.87
CA VAL A 33 -4.58 1.09 -3.67
C VAL A 33 -4.02 2.13 -2.71
N HIS A 34 -4.48 2.07 -1.46
CA HIS A 34 -4.00 2.90 -0.36
C HIS A 34 -3.44 2.00 0.73
N VAL A 35 -2.41 2.46 1.42
CA VAL A 35 -1.75 1.70 2.48
C VAL A 35 -1.61 2.57 3.72
N ALA A 36 -2.20 2.14 4.82
CA ALA A 36 -2.04 2.82 6.11
C ALA A 36 -1.09 2.00 6.98
N ALA A 37 0.02 2.62 7.38
CA ALA A 37 1.08 1.94 8.14
C ALA A 37 1.94 2.98 8.86
N ARG A 38 2.77 2.51 9.79
CA ARG A 38 3.84 3.34 10.33
C ARG A 38 4.88 3.49 9.23
N LEU A 39 5.07 4.71 8.76
CA LEU A 39 5.94 4.97 7.63
C LEU A 39 7.34 5.31 8.11
N LYS A 40 8.31 4.49 7.71
CA LYS A 40 9.72 4.71 7.95
C LYS A 40 10.45 4.72 6.61
N ASP A 41 11.23 3.70 6.33
CA ASP A 41 11.98 3.62 5.09
C ASP A 41 11.14 3.09 3.92
N GLY A 42 10.00 2.49 4.20
CA GLY A 42 9.16 1.86 3.19
C GLY A 42 8.25 2.81 2.41
N ARG A 43 8.14 4.08 2.84
CA ARG A 43 7.25 5.01 2.19
C ARG A 43 7.56 5.15 0.69
N ALA A 44 8.83 5.34 0.36
CA ALA A 44 9.25 5.49 -1.03
C ALA A 44 8.91 4.24 -1.86
N GLY A 45 9.05 3.06 -1.27
CA GLY A 45 8.69 1.82 -1.95
C GLY A 45 7.21 1.72 -2.25
N ILE A 46 6.36 2.16 -1.32
CA ILE A 46 4.92 2.18 -1.52
C ILE A 46 4.56 3.16 -2.65
N GLU A 47 5.14 4.35 -2.62
CA GLU A 47 4.90 5.36 -3.65
C GLU A 47 5.39 4.90 -5.02
N LYS A 48 6.52 4.21 -5.05
CA LYS A 48 7.09 3.69 -6.29
C LYS A 48 6.17 2.66 -6.96
N GLU A 49 5.37 1.94 -6.18
CA GLU A 49 4.41 1.00 -6.72
C GLU A 49 3.17 1.69 -7.29
N GLY A 50 3.03 2.99 -7.08
CA GLY A 50 1.86 3.73 -7.50
C GLY A 50 0.75 3.75 -6.46
N PHE A 51 1.04 3.29 -5.23
CA PHE A 51 0.08 3.25 -4.14
C PHE A 51 0.19 4.53 -3.30
N THR A 52 -0.86 4.85 -2.58
CA THR A 52 -0.90 6.05 -1.74
C THR A 52 -0.68 5.68 -0.28
N PRO A 53 0.44 6.10 0.33
CA PRO A 53 0.70 5.80 1.74
C PRO A 53 -0.02 6.79 2.66
N HIS A 54 -0.46 6.27 3.81
CA HIS A 54 -1.05 7.06 4.87
C HIS A 54 -0.35 6.70 6.18
N ALA A 55 0.17 7.71 6.88
CA ALA A 55 0.90 7.47 8.11
C ALA A 55 -0.05 7.17 9.27
N LEU A 56 0.25 6.12 10.02
CA LEU A 56 -0.39 5.83 11.29
C LEU A 56 0.46 6.42 12.42
N HIS A 57 -0.21 6.97 13.41
CA HIS A 57 0.47 7.60 14.54
C HIS A 57 0.24 6.82 15.83
#